data_280fd35f213e6fbd7516e843a1cc4af1
#
_entry.id   280fd35f213e6fbd7516e843a1cc4af1
#
_cell.length_a   1.000
_cell.length_b   1.000
_cell.length_c   1.000
_cell.angle_alpha   90.00
_cell.angle_beta   90.00
_cell.angle_gamma   90.00
#
_symmetry.space_group_name_H-M   'P 1'
#
loop_
_entity.id
_entity.type
_entity.pdbx_description
1 polymer ?
#
loop_
_entity_poly.entity_id
_entity_poly.type
_entity_poly.pdbx_seq_one_letter_code
_entity_poly.pdbx_strand_id
1 'polypeptide(L)'
;MLLGDNDTHAKNVGILHLPGRSVLADVYDAVPNLFQQGRFNYDLALAVDRSFDHRRISAAHLIREGEQWNALGAGEAERIVTATLADFAKALDRVAVPRGVHAATAAQLAWNVERLQAGGEIGERPSGYRRRRSRS
;
A
#
# COMPACT_ATOMS: atom_id res chain seq x y z
N MET A 1 0.05 1.64 -2.88
CA MET A 1 -0.81 0.45 -2.80
C MET A 1 -1.66 0.43 -1.53
N LEU A 2 -1.09 0.28 -0.33
CA LEU A 2 -1.84 0.23 0.94
C LEU A 2 -2.69 1.48 1.17
N LEU A 3 -2.13 2.66 0.92
CA LEU A 3 -2.79 3.95 1.09
C LEU A 3 -3.87 4.24 0.05
N GLY A 4 -4.03 3.43 -0.98
CA GLY A 4 -4.96 3.70 -2.08
C GLY A 4 -4.53 4.83 -2.99
N ASP A 5 -3.23 5.10 -3.03
CA ASP A 5 -2.63 5.97 -4.03
C ASP A 5 -2.50 5.18 -5.34
N ASN A 6 -3.28 5.56 -6.34
CA ASN A 6 -3.27 4.95 -7.66
C ASN A 6 -2.58 5.80 -8.72
N ASP A 7 -2.15 7.01 -8.35
CA ASP A 7 -1.47 7.95 -9.23
C ASP A 7 0.06 7.97 -9.02
N THR A 8 0.58 7.10 -8.15
CA THR A 8 2.02 6.98 -7.94
C THR A 8 2.71 6.52 -9.22
N HIS A 9 3.61 7.35 -9.73
CA HIS A 9 4.42 7.08 -10.90
C HIS A 9 5.89 7.48 -10.64
N ALA A 10 6.77 7.25 -11.59
CA ALA A 10 8.22 7.49 -11.41
C ALA A 10 8.58 8.92 -10.97
N LYS A 11 7.76 9.93 -11.28
CA LYS A 11 7.99 11.32 -10.87
C LYS A 11 7.70 11.56 -9.38
N ASN A 12 7.00 10.66 -8.70
CA ASN A 12 6.75 10.73 -7.26
C ASN A 12 7.90 10.10 -6.44
N VAL A 13 8.95 9.62 -7.11
CA VAL A 13 10.14 9.07 -6.47
C VAL A 13 11.31 10.00 -6.73
N GLY A 14 11.79 10.66 -5.69
CA GLY A 14 12.95 11.55 -5.75
C GLY A 14 14.21 10.88 -5.22
N ILE A 15 15.36 11.28 -5.77
CA ILE A 15 16.68 10.92 -5.24
C ILE A 15 17.37 12.18 -4.80
N LEU A 16 17.82 12.21 -3.55
CA LEU A 16 18.65 13.28 -3.00
C LEU A 16 20.12 12.90 -3.14
N HIS A 17 20.87 13.72 -3.84
CA HIS A 17 22.32 13.61 -3.94
C HIS A 17 22.98 14.40 -2.83
N LEU A 18 23.46 13.70 -1.82
CA LEU A 18 24.19 14.26 -0.68
C LEU A 18 25.71 14.08 -0.90
N PRO A 19 26.57 14.80 -0.20
CA PRO A 19 28.01 14.58 -0.25
C PRO A 19 28.35 13.12 0.05
N GLY A 20 28.92 12.42 -0.93
CA GLY A 20 29.37 11.02 -0.81
C GLY A 20 28.28 9.94 -0.84
N ARG A 21 26.99 10.30 -1.00
CA ARG A 21 25.91 9.30 -1.10
C ARG A 21 24.67 9.82 -1.81
N SER A 22 23.90 8.92 -2.36
CA SER A 22 22.53 9.19 -2.83
C SER A 22 21.52 8.43 -1.96
N VAL A 23 20.42 9.06 -1.62
CA VAL A 23 19.34 8.47 -0.81
C VAL A 23 17.99 8.76 -1.47
N LEU A 24 17.00 7.93 -1.20
CA LEU A 24 15.62 8.25 -1.58
C LEU A 24 15.16 9.48 -0.79
N ALA A 25 14.47 10.38 -1.47
CA ALA A 25 13.76 11.47 -0.81
C ALA A 25 12.62 10.91 0.06
N ASP A 26 12.19 11.70 1.03
CA ASP A 26 10.96 11.39 1.76
C ASP A 26 9.78 11.26 0.79
N VAL A 27 8.82 10.42 1.15
CA VAL A 27 7.60 10.23 0.34
C VAL A 27 6.86 11.55 0.24
N TYR A 28 6.55 11.97 -0.96
CA TYR A 28 5.76 13.17 -1.26
C TYR A 28 4.65 12.82 -2.25
N ASP A 29 3.63 13.65 -2.31
CA ASP A 29 2.48 13.54 -3.22
C ASP A 29 1.75 12.18 -3.14
N ALA A 30 1.79 11.55 -1.96
CA ALA A 30 1.06 10.32 -1.72
C ALA A 30 -0.39 10.66 -1.28
N VAL A 31 -1.33 10.54 -2.20
CA VAL A 31 -2.73 10.89 -1.99
C VAL A 31 -3.60 9.64 -2.04
N PRO A 32 -4.48 9.41 -1.06
CA PRO A 32 -5.38 8.25 -1.06
C PRO A 32 -6.54 8.45 -2.06
N ASN A 33 -6.22 8.57 -3.34
CA ASN A 33 -7.16 8.90 -4.42
C ASN A 33 -8.32 7.91 -4.50
N LEU A 34 -8.05 6.61 -4.27
CA LEU A 34 -9.06 5.56 -4.31
C LEU A 34 -10.13 5.69 -3.22
N PHE A 35 -9.95 6.58 -2.24
CA PHE A 35 -10.87 6.74 -1.12
C PHE A 35 -11.59 8.08 -1.13
N GLN A 36 -11.35 8.89 -2.14
CA GLN A 36 -12.09 10.13 -2.36
C GLN A 36 -13.47 9.81 -2.95
N GLN A 37 -14.50 10.51 -2.48
CA GLN A 37 -15.87 10.25 -2.93
C GLN A 37 -16.08 10.72 -4.39
N GLY A 38 -16.66 9.86 -5.20
CA GLY A 38 -17.39 10.26 -6.40
C GLY A 38 -16.93 9.73 -7.75
N ARG A 39 -15.68 9.43 -8.00
CA ARG A 39 -15.20 8.84 -9.29
C ARG A 39 -13.94 8.03 -9.04
N PHE A 40 -14.09 6.75 -8.75
CA PHE A 40 -12.93 5.90 -8.55
C PHE A 40 -12.59 5.18 -9.84
N ASN A 41 -11.40 5.47 -10.31
CA ASN A 41 -10.69 4.58 -11.20
C ASN A 41 -9.78 3.71 -10.33
N TYR A 42 -9.98 2.40 -10.35
CA TYR A 42 -9.10 1.45 -9.66
C TYR A 42 -7.81 1.18 -10.43
N ASP A 43 -7.64 1.79 -11.60
CA ASP A 43 -6.46 1.60 -12.41
C ASP A 43 -5.26 2.29 -11.78
N LEU A 44 -4.16 1.57 -11.68
CA LEU A 44 -2.88 2.05 -11.19
C LEU A 44 -2.12 2.74 -12.33
N ALA A 45 -1.42 3.82 -12.03
CA ALA A 45 -0.54 4.50 -12.98
C ALA A 45 0.63 3.60 -13.44
N LEU A 46 1.07 2.71 -12.55
CA LEU A 46 2.08 1.68 -12.86
C LEU A 46 1.51 0.30 -12.54
N ALA A 47 1.74 -0.64 -13.44
CA ALA A 47 1.38 -2.04 -13.19
C ALA A 47 2.17 -2.61 -12.02
N VAL A 48 1.56 -3.52 -11.28
CA VAL A 48 2.22 -4.39 -10.30
C VAL A 48 2.05 -5.82 -10.79
N ASP A 49 3.15 -6.48 -11.13
CA ASP A 49 3.16 -7.81 -11.73
C ASP A 49 2.17 -7.90 -12.90
N ARG A 50 2.25 -6.94 -13.83
CA ARG A 50 1.39 -6.77 -15.01
C ARG A 50 -0.08 -6.48 -14.72
N SER A 51 -0.50 -6.29 -13.49
CA SER A 51 -1.86 -5.89 -13.14
C SER A 51 -1.95 -4.40 -12.93
N PHE A 52 -2.87 -3.75 -13.62
CA PHE A 52 -3.21 -2.34 -13.41
C PHE A 52 -4.41 -2.16 -12.47
N ASP A 53 -5.20 -3.20 -12.20
CA ASP A 53 -6.35 -3.10 -11.30
C ASP A 53 -5.93 -3.29 -9.84
N HIS A 54 -6.01 -2.23 -9.04
CA HIS A 54 -5.71 -2.22 -7.62
C HIS A 54 -6.42 -3.35 -6.84
N ARG A 55 -7.65 -3.67 -7.22
CA ARG A 55 -8.46 -4.70 -6.53
C ARG A 55 -7.91 -6.11 -6.70
N ARG A 56 -7.17 -6.36 -7.77
CA ARG A 56 -6.57 -7.66 -8.09
C ARG A 56 -5.19 -7.86 -7.48
N ILE A 57 -4.65 -6.85 -6.82
CA ILE A 57 -3.34 -6.97 -6.21
C ILE A 57 -3.42 -7.80 -4.93
N SER A 58 -2.50 -8.75 -4.80
CA SER A 58 -2.23 -9.54 -3.61
C SER A 58 -0.78 -9.34 -3.14
N ALA A 59 -0.44 -9.85 -1.94
CA ALA A 59 0.95 -9.86 -1.48
C ALA A 59 1.89 -10.60 -2.46
N ALA A 60 1.41 -11.69 -3.08
CA ALA A 60 2.19 -12.43 -4.07
C ALA A 60 2.52 -11.59 -5.32
N HIS A 61 1.61 -10.70 -5.76
CA HIS A 61 1.92 -9.77 -6.86
C HIS A 61 3.02 -8.79 -6.47
N LEU A 62 2.98 -8.24 -5.26
CA LEU A 62 4.02 -7.32 -4.76
C LEU A 62 5.39 -8.00 -4.64
N ILE A 63 5.41 -9.25 -4.20
CA ILE A 63 6.64 -10.04 -4.09
C ILE A 63 7.23 -10.30 -5.48
N ARG A 64 6.44 -10.80 -6.42
CA ARG A 64 6.90 -11.05 -7.80
C ARG A 64 7.38 -9.78 -8.50
N GLU A 65 6.70 -8.66 -8.29
CA GLU A 65 7.16 -7.37 -8.79
C GLU A 65 8.55 -7.02 -8.25
N GLY A 66 8.77 -7.15 -6.94
CA GLY A 66 10.07 -6.87 -6.33
C GLY A 66 11.17 -7.81 -6.82
N GLU A 67 10.86 -9.10 -7.04
CA GLU A 67 11.80 -10.08 -7.58
C GLU A 67 12.26 -9.75 -9.01
N GLN A 68 11.39 -9.11 -9.81
CA GLN A 68 11.72 -8.71 -11.18
C GLN A 68 12.70 -7.53 -11.26
N TRP A 69 12.88 -6.79 -10.19
CA TRP A 69 13.77 -5.61 -10.21
C TRP A 69 15.26 -5.94 -10.24
N ASN A 70 15.64 -7.20 -10.07
CA ASN A 70 17.03 -7.68 -10.07
C ASN A 70 17.97 -6.94 -9.09
N ALA A 71 17.41 -6.17 -8.17
CA ALA A 71 18.14 -5.40 -7.17
C ALA A 71 18.05 -6.01 -5.78
N LEU A 72 17.18 -7.00 -5.60
CA LEU A 72 16.91 -7.65 -4.32
C LEU A 72 17.52 -9.05 -4.30
N GLY A 73 18.03 -9.45 -3.15
CA GLY A 73 18.48 -10.82 -2.91
C GLY A 73 17.31 -11.82 -2.84
N ALA A 74 17.64 -13.11 -2.92
CA ALA A 74 16.64 -14.18 -2.83
C ALA A 74 15.81 -14.06 -1.54
N GLY A 75 14.47 -14.07 -1.66
CA GLY A 75 13.54 -13.94 -0.54
C GLY A 75 13.45 -12.53 0.09
N GLU A 76 14.22 -11.59 -0.40
CA GLU A 76 14.22 -10.23 0.17
C GLU A 76 12.93 -9.49 -0.13
N ALA A 77 12.35 -9.64 -1.31
CA ALA A 77 11.06 -9.07 -1.66
C ALA A 77 9.95 -9.56 -0.71
N GLU A 78 9.90 -10.86 -0.44
CA GLU A 78 8.94 -11.44 0.51
C GLU A 78 9.12 -10.87 1.91
N ARG A 79 10.37 -10.81 2.40
CA ARG A 79 10.68 -10.24 3.71
C ARG A 79 10.24 -8.78 3.82
N ILE A 80 10.50 -7.97 2.81
CA ILE A 80 10.11 -6.55 2.77
C ILE A 80 8.58 -6.42 2.78
N VAL A 81 7.88 -7.12 1.91
CA VAL A 81 6.42 -7.07 1.82
C VAL A 81 5.79 -7.50 3.15
N THR A 82 6.22 -8.62 3.71
CA THR A 82 5.70 -9.15 4.98
C THR A 82 5.95 -8.17 6.14
N ALA A 83 7.16 -7.64 6.27
CA ALA A 83 7.50 -6.67 7.31
C ALA A 83 6.68 -5.38 7.15
N THR A 84 6.56 -4.85 5.94
CA THR A 84 5.78 -3.63 5.67
C THR A 84 4.32 -3.81 6.04
N LEU A 85 3.71 -4.94 5.67
CA LEU A 85 2.31 -5.24 6.02
C LEU A 85 2.13 -5.35 7.54
N ALA A 86 3.06 -6.00 8.24
CA ALA A 86 3.01 -6.13 9.70
C ALA A 86 3.16 -4.78 10.40
N ASP A 87 4.08 -3.94 9.95
CA ASP A 87 4.31 -2.63 10.56
C ASP A 87 3.17 -1.66 10.27
N PHE A 88 2.59 -1.72 9.07
CA PHE A 88 1.42 -0.93 8.74
C PHE A 88 0.20 -1.34 9.57
N ALA A 89 -0.01 -2.64 9.80
CA ALA A 89 -1.07 -3.13 10.68
C ALA A 89 -0.90 -2.60 12.11
N LYS A 90 0.32 -2.64 12.67
CA LYS A 90 0.63 -2.07 13.98
C LYS A 90 0.41 -0.56 14.03
N ALA A 91 0.79 0.17 12.97
CA ALA A 91 0.58 1.60 12.88
C ALA A 91 -0.92 1.95 12.90
N LEU A 92 -1.75 1.21 12.19
CA LEU A 92 -3.21 1.40 12.20
C LEU A 92 -3.84 1.16 13.59
N ASP A 93 -3.23 0.37 14.47
CA ASP A 93 -3.70 0.18 15.84
C ASP A 93 -3.31 1.33 16.78
N ARG A 94 -2.17 1.95 16.51
CA ARG A 94 -1.56 2.96 17.40
C ARG A 94 -1.92 4.40 17.03
N VAL A 95 -2.10 4.65 15.73
CA VAL A 95 -2.34 6.01 15.24
C VAL A 95 -3.80 6.36 15.36
N ALA A 96 -4.10 7.42 16.12
CA ALA A 96 -5.44 7.98 16.13
C ALA A 96 -5.77 8.59 14.77
N VAL A 97 -6.96 8.30 14.26
CA VAL A 97 -7.43 8.91 13.00
C VAL A 97 -7.57 10.41 13.22
N PRO A 98 -6.85 11.26 12.46
CA PRO A 98 -6.93 12.70 12.62
C PRO A 98 -8.36 13.23 12.37
N ARG A 99 -8.71 14.33 13.06
CA ARG A 99 -9.98 15.03 12.79
C ARG A 99 -10.00 15.46 11.32
N GLY A 100 -11.10 15.18 10.63
CA GLY A 100 -11.27 15.50 9.21
C GLY A 100 -10.98 14.34 8.26
N VAL A 101 -10.32 13.27 8.71
CA VAL A 101 -10.21 12.04 7.90
C VAL A 101 -11.52 11.28 7.96
N HIS A 102 -12.08 10.97 6.79
CA HIS A 102 -13.33 10.21 6.73
C HIS A 102 -13.15 8.81 7.32
N ALA A 103 -14.06 8.38 8.18
CA ALA A 103 -13.97 7.08 8.87
C ALA A 103 -13.85 5.90 7.90
N ALA A 104 -14.45 5.99 6.70
CA ALA A 104 -14.33 4.98 5.66
C ALA A 104 -12.89 4.80 5.17
N THR A 105 -12.04 5.83 5.22
CA THR A 105 -10.62 5.73 4.82
C THR A 105 -9.87 4.79 5.74
N ALA A 106 -9.97 4.96 7.04
CA ALA A 106 -9.32 4.07 8.00
C ALA A 106 -9.80 2.62 7.87
N ALA A 107 -11.11 2.42 7.64
CA ALA A 107 -11.66 1.10 7.41
C ALA A 107 -11.14 0.46 6.10
N GLN A 108 -10.95 1.26 5.06
CA GLN A 108 -10.38 0.78 3.79
C GLN A 108 -8.92 0.40 3.93
N LEU A 109 -8.13 1.21 4.62
CA LEU A 109 -6.72 0.89 4.89
C LEU A 109 -6.59 -0.43 5.66
N ALA A 110 -7.42 -0.62 6.68
CA ALA A 110 -7.44 -1.86 7.46
C ALA A 110 -7.85 -3.06 6.60
N TRP A 111 -8.87 -2.90 5.76
CA TRP A 111 -9.29 -3.93 4.80
C TRP A 111 -8.14 -4.33 3.87
N ASN A 112 -7.45 -3.38 3.25
CA ASN A 112 -6.35 -3.65 2.33
C ASN A 112 -5.25 -4.47 3.03
N VAL A 113 -4.86 -4.09 4.24
CA VAL A 113 -3.83 -4.80 5.01
C VAL A 113 -4.27 -6.21 5.35
N GLU A 114 -5.47 -6.38 5.89
CA GLU A 114 -5.99 -7.70 6.29
C GLU A 114 -6.08 -8.65 5.09
N ARG A 115 -6.53 -8.15 3.94
CA ARG A 115 -6.60 -8.96 2.71
C ARG A 115 -5.23 -9.40 2.24
N LEU A 116 -4.27 -8.47 2.18
CA LEU A 116 -2.91 -8.76 1.74
C LEU A 116 -2.19 -9.70 2.72
N GLN A 117 -2.36 -9.52 4.04
CA GLN A 117 -1.80 -10.44 5.04
C GLN A 117 -2.39 -11.84 4.96
N ALA A 118 -3.66 -11.96 4.58
CA ALA A 118 -4.32 -13.25 4.34
C ALA A 118 -3.92 -13.90 3.00
N GLY A 119 -3.03 -13.27 2.20
CA GLY A 119 -2.61 -13.75 0.89
C GLY A 119 -3.66 -13.56 -0.21
N GLY A 120 -4.77 -12.90 0.08
CA GLY A 120 -5.84 -12.64 -0.88
C GLY A 120 -5.63 -11.37 -1.70
N GLU A 121 -6.40 -11.24 -2.77
CA GLU A 121 -6.53 -9.98 -3.51
C GLU A 121 -7.24 -8.94 -2.62
N ILE A 122 -6.93 -7.66 -2.81
CA ILE A 122 -7.57 -6.55 -2.09
C ILE A 122 -9.09 -6.62 -2.26
N GLY A 123 -9.57 -6.72 -3.49
CA GLY A 123 -10.98 -6.79 -3.80
C GLY A 123 -11.75 -5.52 -3.39
N GLU A 124 -13.07 -5.64 -3.40
CA GLU A 124 -13.97 -4.59 -2.91
C GLU A 124 -14.26 -4.79 -1.42
N ARG A 125 -14.17 -3.70 -0.65
CA ARG A 125 -14.49 -3.76 0.78
C ARG A 125 -16.02 -3.84 0.98
N PRO A 126 -16.52 -4.84 1.70
CA PRO A 126 -17.95 -4.90 2.03
C PRO A 126 -18.42 -3.65 2.81
N SER A 127 -19.64 -3.17 2.53
CA SER A 127 -20.20 -1.98 3.18
C SER A 127 -20.29 -2.09 4.71
N GLY A 128 -20.47 -3.30 5.24
CA GLY A 128 -20.53 -3.58 6.67
C GLY A 128 -19.20 -3.94 7.33
N TYR A 129 -18.08 -3.85 6.60
CA TYR A 129 -16.77 -4.22 7.16
C TYR A 129 -16.40 -3.37 8.37
N ARG A 130 -16.02 -4.05 9.46
CA ARG A 130 -15.42 -3.44 10.66
C ARG A 130 -14.14 -4.19 10.98
N ARG A 131 -13.05 -3.46 11.16
CA ARG A 131 -11.78 -4.03 11.58
C ARG A 131 -11.94 -4.78 12.90
N ARG A 132 -11.44 -6.00 12.95
CA ARG A 132 -11.25 -6.72 14.21
C ARG A 132 -10.00 -6.14 14.89
N ARG A 133 -10.17 -5.44 16.02
CA ARG A 133 -9.01 -5.07 16.84
C ARG A 133 -8.36 -6.35 17.37
N SER A 134 -7.06 -6.52 17.16
CA SER A 134 -6.31 -7.56 17.85
C SER A 134 -6.47 -7.34 19.35
N ARG A 135 -6.97 -8.36 20.04
CA ARG A 135 -6.91 -8.36 21.52
C ARG A 135 -5.43 -8.52 21.87
N SER A 136 -4.84 -7.46 22.40
CA SER A 136 -3.55 -7.47 23.08
C SER A 136 -3.66 -8.28 24.36
#